data_5feaa8d032522fc81d26fa0d3f5b84c4
#
_entry.id   5feaa8d032522fc81d26fa0d3f5b84c4
#
_cell.length_a   1.000
_cell.length_b   1.000
_cell.length_c   1.000
_cell.angle_alpha   90.00
_cell.angle_beta   90.00
_cell.angle_gamma   90.00
#
_symmetry.space_group_name_H-M   'P 1'
#
loop_
_entity.id
_entity.type
_entity.pdbx_description
1 polymer ?
#
loop_
_entity_poly.entity_id
_entity_poly.type
_entity_poly.pdbx_seq_one_letter_code
_entity_poly.pdbx_strand_id
1 'polypeptide(L)'
;MSWGHAVSRDLLHWEQKDDVLFPDETGTMFSESGIVNDRKMLGLPEDAVIFFYTADGNNNKWSAGKQFTQRIAYSTDGGETLHKIDKGVLPTVCKENRDPKVFWHEKSGAYIMTLWLEENDFGIFRSTDLLKWEQTDRLTFKEAWECPDLVCLKDEKGNETWMFWSADGFYFWGEFDGYQFQTDGVRHAAYINKIAYAAQTYSNTGNRVISVPWLRFPNRGRNYTGAMGLPREFSVAYKNGEKVLRQEPVREYEDSRKPVYDNTMKNVRQQDTENEALMADTAAKVADEHVSAKDLFQWKFAPDTATEIQITRAESEDILSARINQKTDFVYNAKTGELKIGEETFATGVGIRDFSLLFDDVILEVTADCGTITGIFELPETAEKFCMEKGSREKIQVFGEEVWQP
;
A
#
# COMPACT_ATOMS: atom_id res chain seq x y z
N MET A 1 11.92 19.29 -8.78
CA MET A 1 11.01 18.56 -7.87
C MET A 1 11.49 18.82 -6.46
N SER A 2 10.60 19.30 -5.58
CA SER A 2 10.79 19.46 -4.14
C SER A 2 10.05 18.33 -3.41
N TRP A 3 10.30 18.16 -2.13
CA TRP A 3 9.51 17.26 -1.31
C TRP A 3 8.23 17.94 -0.85
N GLY A 4 7.09 17.37 -1.21
CA GLY A 4 5.82 17.64 -0.57
C GLY A 4 5.82 17.07 0.84
N HIS A 5 5.06 17.67 1.73
CA HIS A 5 4.98 17.30 3.13
C HIS A 5 3.52 17.18 3.58
N ALA A 6 3.21 16.09 4.22
CA ALA A 6 1.93 15.89 4.89
C ALA A 6 2.14 15.17 6.22
N VAL A 7 1.30 15.45 7.19
CA VAL A 7 1.34 14.84 8.52
C VAL A 7 -0.02 14.23 8.87
N SER A 8 0.01 13.13 9.61
CA SER A 8 -1.18 12.47 10.13
C SER A 8 -0.93 12.01 11.57
N ARG A 9 -1.99 11.90 12.36
CA ARG A 9 -1.96 11.31 13.70
C ARG A 9 -2.48 9.88 13.76
N ASP A 10 -3.17 9.46 12.70
CA ASP A 10 -3.89 8.20 12.62
C ASP A 10 -3.72 7.46 11.28
N LEU A 11 -2.83 7.94 10.40
CA LEU A 11 -2.57 7.39 9.07
C LEU A 11 -3.74 7.51 8.07
N LEU A 12 -4.85 8.13 8.46
CA LEU A 12 -6.06 8.27 7.65
C LEU A 12 -6.36 9.72 7.32
N HIS A 13 -6.27 10.60 8.30
CA HIS A 13 -6.52 12.03 8.15
C HIS A 13 -5.19 12.77 8.01
N TRP A 14 -4.96 13.37 6.86
CA TRP A 14 -3.70 13.99 6.49
C TRP A 14 -3.83 15.50 6.37
N GLU A 15 -2.93 16.22 6.99
CA GLU A 15 -2.77 17.66 6.83
C GLU A 15 -1.59 17.94 5.91
N GLN A 16 -1.87 18.56 4.75
CA GLN A 16 -0.81 19.00 3.85
C GLN A 16 -0.08 20.22 4.46
N LYS A 17 1.23 20.15 4.46
CA LYS A 17 2.14 21.22 4.88
C LYS A 17 2.85 21.83 3.67
N ASP A 18 3.68 22.86 3.91
CA ASP A 18 4.54 23.42 2.89
C ASP A 18 5.65 22.44 2.48
N ASP A 19 6.15 22.58 1.26
CA ASP A 19 7.29 21.80 0.77
C ASP A 19 8.53 22.03 1.64
N VAL A 20 9.31 20.99 1.93
CA VAL A 20 10.38 21.04 2.93
C VAL A 20 11.80 20.82 2.40
N LEU A 21 11.98 20.18 1.23
CA LEU A 21 13.29 19.93 0.64
C LEU A 21 13.30 20.36 -0.82
N PHE A 22 14.19 21.31 -1.16
CA PHE A 22 14.19 21.96 -2.47
C PHE A 22 15.40 21.57 -3.32
N PRO A 23 15.28 21.56 -4.67
CA PRO A 23 16.39 21.34 -5.59
C PRO A 23 17.51 22.37 -5.39
N ASP A 24 18.72 21.93 -5.65
CA ASP A 24 19.91 22.80 -5.58
C ASP A 24 20.95 22.38 -6.66
N GLU A 25 22.19 22.84 -6.47
CA GLU A 25 23.29 22.51 -7.36
C GLU A 25 23.70 21.03 -7.30
N THR A 26 23.20 20.23 -6.38
CA THR A 26 23.48 18.78 -6.31
C THR A 26 22.50 17.96 -7.11
N GLY A 27 21.28 18.46 -7.32
CA GLY A 27 20.27 17.75 -8.12
C GLY A 27 18.85 18.16 -7.81
N THR A 28 17.94 17.41 -8.39
CA THR A 28 16.55 17.33 -7.99
C THR A 28 16.44 16.37 -6.79
N MET A 29 15.55 16.66 -5.85
CA MET A 29 15.42 15.86 -4.63
C MET A 29 14.39 14.77 -4.83
N PHE A 30 14.85 13.51 -4.92
CA PHE A 30 13.94 12.36 -4.94
C PHE A 30 13.51 12.02 -3.51
N SER A 31 12.27 11.58 -3.35
CA SER A 31 11.72 11.16 -2.05
C SER A 31 12.32 9.84 -1.60
N GLU A 32 12.44 9.62 -0.29
CA GLU A 32 13.04 8.42 0.25
C GLU A 32 12.67 8.15 1.71
N SER A 33 13.61 7.61 2.49
CA SER A 33 13.37 7.11 3.83
C SER A 33 13.80 8.07 4.94
N GLY A 34 13.20 7.92 6.10
CA GLY A 34 13.58 8.63 7.32
C GLY A 34 13.68 7.70 8.52
N ILE A 35 14.51 8.06 9.49
CA ILE A 35 14.67 7.37 10.78
C ILE A 35 14.65 8.37 11.91
N VAL A 36 14.19 7.99 13.08
CA VAL A 36 14.37 8.77 14.31
C VAL A 36 15.80 8.56 14.83
N ASN A 37 16.43 9.61 15.33
CA ASN A 37 17.83 9.61 15.80
C ASN A 37 17.99 9.08 17.23
N ASP A 38 17.27 8.02 17.58
CA ASP A 38 17.27 7.39 18.91
C ASP A 38 18.67 6.98 19.41
N ARG A 39 19.63 6.84 18.49
CA ARG A 39 21.04 6.49 18.75
C ARG A 39 22.00 7.70 18.76
N LYS A 40 21.47 8.91 18.78
CA LYS A 40 22.24 10.18 18.91
C LYS A 40 23.36 10.34 17.89
N MET A 41 23.06 9.98 16.64
CA MET A 41 24.02 10.07 15.55
C MET A 41 24.22 11.52 15.10
N LEU A 42 25.31 11.77 14.38
CA LEU A 42 25.62 13.05 13.73
C LEU A 42 25.71 14.27 14.68
N GLY A 43 25.77 14.04 15.99
CA GLY A 43 25.74 15.13 16.99
C GLY A 43 24.38 15.81 17.12
N LEU A 44 23.32 15.22 16.58
CA LEU A 44 21.95 15.72 16.63
C LEU A 44 21.21 15.20 17.88
N PRO A 45 20.13 15.89 18.33
CA PRO A 45 19.25 15.40 19.40
C PRO A 45 18.65 14.02 19.09
N GLU A 46 18.26 13.29 20.14
CA GLU A 46 17.71 11.94 19.98
C GLU A 46 16.31 11.89 19.35
N ASP A 47 15.58 12.99 19.39
CA ASP A 47 14.28 13.18 18.78
C ASP A 47 14.35 13.78 17.35
N ALA A 48 15.55 14.07 16.86
CA ALA A 48 15.73 14.50 15.48
C ALA A 48 15.30 13.40 14.50
N VAL A 49 14.73 13.80 13.38
CA VAL A 49 14.45 12.90 12.26
C VAL A 49 15.52 13.08 11.21
N ILE A 50 16.14 11.98 10.80
CA ILE A 50 17.19 11.94 9.77
C ILE A 50 16.59 11.33 8.52
N PHE A 51 16.68 12.06 7.41
CA PHE A 51 16.17 11.64 6.10
C PHE A 51 17.32 11.31 5.17
N PHE A 52 17.17 10.23 4.44
CA PHE A 52 18.07 9.82 3.36
C PHE A 52 17.38 10.04 2.03
N TYR A 53 18.08 10.64 1.07
CA TYR A 53 17.50 10.96 -0.22
C TYR A 53 18.53 10.89 -1.34
N THR A 54 18.05 10.71 -2.55
CA THR A 54 18.87 10.82 -3.76
C THR A 54 18.81 12.26 -4.27
N ALA A 55 19.98 12.89 -4.41
CA ALA A 55 20.11 14.07 -5.25
C ALA A 55 20.35 13.60 -6.71
N ASP A 56 19.33 13.74 -7.54
CA ASP A 56 19.36 13.40 -8.97
C ASP A 56 20.12 14.48 -9.72
N GLY A 57 21.42 14.28 -9.84
CA GLY A 57 22.30 15.16 -10.59
C GLY A 57 21.96 15.19 -12.09
N ASN A 58 22.29 16.29 -12.74
CA ASN A 58 22.03 16.52 -14.17
C ASN A 58 20.55 16.62 -14.58
N ASN A 59 19.62 16.73 -13.64
CA ASN A 59 18.19 16.85 -13.90
C ASN A 59 17.64 18.28 -13.75
N ASN A 60 18.48 19.23 -13.43
CA ASN A 60 18.15 20.65 -13.46
C ASN A 60 19.33 21.50 -13.92
N LYS A 61 19.09 22.78 -14.20
CA LYS A 61 20.11 23.69 -14.74
C LYS A 61 21.30 23.94 -13.79
N TRP A 62 21.10 23.77 -12.47
CA TRP A 62 22.13 24.01 -11.47
C TRP A 62 23.03 22.78 -11.26
N SER A 63 22.50 21.58 -11.53
CA SER A 63 23.21 20.31 -11.35
C SER A 63 23.74 19.72 -12.66
N ALA A 64 23.80 20.50 -13.73
CA ALA A 64 24.26 20.03 -15.04
C ALA A 64 25.63 19.35 -14.97
N GLY A 65 25.74 18.14 -15.50
CA GLY A 65 26.97 17.32 -15.51
C GLY A 65 27.30 16.61 -14.18
N LYS A 66 26.46 16.74 -13.14
CA LYS A 66 26.63 15.99 -11.89
C LYS A 66 26.00 14.61 -11.96
N GLN A 67 26.41 13.75 -11.07
CA GLN A 67 25.93 12.37 -10.94
C GLN A 67 24.97 12.25 -9.77
N PHE A 68 24.21 11.14 -9.72
CA PHE A 68 23.37 10.77 -8.59
C PHE A 68 24.22 10.50 -7.35
N THR A 69 23.81 11.07 -6.22
CA THR A 69 24.47 10.85 -4.93
C THR A 69 23.43 10.67 -3.83
N GLN A 70 23.73 9.80 -2.86
CA GLN A 70 22.89 9.66 -1.68
C GLN A 70 23.30 10.68 -0.63
N ARG A 71 22.33 11.31 0.00
CA ARG A 71 22.51 12.45 0.90
C ARG A 71 21.65 12.35 2.14
N ILE A 72 21.95 13.20 3.11
CA ILE A 72 21.21 13.31 4.36
C ILE A 72 20.63 14.72 4.49
N ALA A 73 19.38 14.78 4.94
CA ALA A 73 18.78 15.95 5.58
C ALA A 73 18.29 15.56 6.98
N TYR A 74 18.09 16.54 7.85
CA TYR A 74 17.54 16.29 9.17
C TYR A 74 16.58 17.39 9.60
N SER A 75 15.70 17.04 10.53
CA SER A 75 14.81 17.97 11.23
C SER A 75 14.98 17.83 12.73
N THR A 76 14.88 18.96 13.45
CA THR A 76 14.87 19.00 14.91
C THR A 76 13.59 19.66 15.46
N ASP A 77 12.60 19.87 14.60
CA ASP A 77 11.33 20.52 14.89
C ASP A 77 10.10 19.70 14.46
N GLY A 78 10.27 18.36 14.41
CA GLY A 78 9.17 17.44 14.07
C GLY A 78 8.86 17.36 12.59
N GLY A 79 9.78 17.79 11.71
CA GLY A 79 9.62 17.73 10.24
C GLY A 79 9.18 19.07 9.62
N GLU A 80 8.94 20.11 10.39
CA GLU A 80 8.52 21.43 9.87
C GLU A 80 9.59 22.05 8.98
N THR A 81 10.89 21.88 9.33
CA THR A 81 12.01 22.32 8.50
C THR A 81 13.04 21.21 8.31
N LEU A 82 13.64 21.15 7.13
CA LEU A 82 14.71 20.21 6.80
C LEU A 82 16.02 20.93 6.50
N HIS A 83 17.08 20.47 7.16
CA HIS A 83 18.44 20.98 6.98
C HIS A 83 19.29 19.93 6.24
N LYS A 84 19.84 20.29 5.09
CA LYS A 84 20.74 19.42 4.33
C LYS A 84 22.12 19.36 4.97
N ILE A 85 22.73 18.17 4.96
CA ILE A 85 24.14 18.00 5.25
C ILE A 85 24.93 18.24 3.97
N ASP A 86 25.93 19.12 4.02
CA ASP A 86 26.68 19.60 2.82
C ASP A 86 27.40 18.50 2.04
N LYS A 87 27.66 17.35 2.67
CA LYS A 87 28.39 16.24 2.03
C LYS A 87 27.45 15.11 1.63
N GLY A 88 27.65 14.57 0.43
CA GLY A 88 27.09 13.28 0.07
C GLY A 88 27.66 12.17 0.94
N VAL A 89 26.80 11.24 1.40
CA VAL A 89 27.21 10.13 2.27
C VAL A 89 27.56 8.88 1.48
N LEU A 90 26.95 8.70 0.30
CA LEU A 90 27.33 7.67 -0.65
C LEU A 90 27.47 8.31 -2.04
N PRO A 91 28.66 8.21 -2.65
CA PRO A 91 28.88 8.68 -4.02
C PRO A 91 28.14 7.79 -5.02
N THR A 92 28.20 8.18 -6.28
CA THR A 92 27.69 7.37 -7.40
C THR A 92 28.37 6.01 -7.42
N VAL A 93 27.57 4.96 -7.30
CA VAL A 93 27.99 3.56 -7.44
C VAL A 93 27.78 3.11 -8.88
N CYS A 94 26.62 3.43 -9.43
CA CYS A 94 26.23 3.21 -10.82
C CYS A 94 25.65 4.50 -11.39
N LYS A 95 25.38 4.55 -12.68
CA LYS A 95 24.92 5.77 -13.36
C LYS A 95 23.67 6.41 -12.74
N GLU A 96 22.73 5.61 -12.28
CA GLU A 96 21.39 6.05 -11.87
C GLU A 96 20.98 5.52 -10.48
N ASN A 97 21.95 5.13 -9.64
CA ASN A 97 21.68 4.57 -8.32
C ASN A 97 20.86 5.53 -7.46
N ARG A 98 19.72 5.03 -6.92
CA ARG A 98 18.75 5.81 -6.17
C ARG A 98 17.96 4.98 -5.17
N ASP A 99 17.07 5.60 -4.47
CA ASP A 99 16.06 5.01 -3.60
C ASP A 99 16.68 4.37 -2.34
N PRO A 100 17.41 5.19 -1.48
CA PRO A 100 18.05 4.67 -0.29
C PRO A 100 17.03 4.42 0.83
N LYS A 101 16.73 3.17 1.14
CA LYS A 101 15.98 2.79 2.33
C LYS A 101 16.93 2.45 3.46
N VAL A 102 16.82 3.18 4.58
CA VAL A 102 17.72 3.01 5.74
C VAL A 102 16.96 2.57 6.97
N PHE A 103 17.51 1.59 7.68
CA PHE A 103 17.01 1.11 8.97
C PHE A 103 18.15 0.63 9.87
N TRP A 104 17.89 0.52 11.17
CA TRP A 104 18.81 -0.06 12.11
C TRP A 104 18.62 -1.57 12.22
N HIS A 105 19.69 -2.35 12.05
CA HIS A 105 19.69 -3.79 12.25
C HIS A 105 20.26 -4.15 13.62
N GLU A 106 19.37 -4.49 14.56
CA GLU A 106 19.71 -4.68 15.96
C GLU A 106 20.76 -5.77 16.19
N LYS A 107 20.62 -6.93 15.51
CA LYS A 107 21.50 -8.09 15.69
C LYS A 107 22.95 -7.81 15.26
N SER A 108 23.17 -7.00 14.21
CA SER A 108 24.52 -6.67 13.73
C SER A 108 25.06 -5.34 14.26
N GLY A 109 24.23 -4.57 14.98
CA GLY A 109 24.61 -3.29 15.56
C GLY A 109 25.03 -2.26 14.53
N ALA A 110 24.29 -2.15 13.41
CA ALA A 110 24.61 -1.23 12.34
C ALA A 110 23.35 -0.73 11.60
N TYR A 111 23.49 0.41 10.94
CA TYR A 111 22.55 0.87 9.95
C TYR A 111 22.76 0.12 8.63
N ILE A 112 21.67 -0.24 8.02
CA ILE A 112 21.61 -0.91 6.72
C ILE A 112 20.92 0.04 5.76
N MET A 113 21.45 0.16 4.54
CA MET A 113 20.82 0.85 3.44
C MET A 113 20.62 -0.15 2.30
N THR A 114 19.41 -0.33 1.83
CA THR A 114 19.14 -0.91 0.52
C THR A 114 19.06 0.21 -0.50
N LEU A 115 19.60 -0.03 -1.72
CA LEU A 115 19.69 0.96 -2.78
C LEU A 115 19.47 0.28 -4.13
N TRP A 116 18.63 0.84 -4.98
CA TRP A 116 18.58 0.42 -6.36
C TRP A 116 19.83 0.92 -7.09
N LEU A 117 20.48 0.04 -7.85
CA LEU A 117 21.72 0.35 -8.54
C LEU A 117 21.47 0.65 -10.01
N GLU A 118 21.12 -0.38 -10.77
CA GLU A 118 20.83 -0.28 -12.19
C GLU A 118 20.07 -1.53 -12.65
N GLU A 119 19.24 -1.43 -13.67
CA GLU A 119 18.45 -2.54 -14.21
C GLU A 119 17.71 -3.34 -13.12
N ASN A 120 18.13 -4.58 -12.87
CA ASN A 120 17.55 -5.46 -11.87
C ASN A 120 18.46 -5.64 -10.63
N ASP A 121 19.47 -4.78 -10.48
CA ASP A 121 20.46 -4.89 -9.42
C ASP A 121 20.20 -3.95 -8.28
N PHE A 122 20.38 -4.47 -7.07
CA PHE A 122 20.25 -3.76 -5.81
C PHE A 122 21.50 -3.94 -4.96
N GLY A 123 21.85 -2.94 -4.18
CA GLY A 123 22.96 -2.99 -3.22
C GLY A 123 22.47 -3.01 -1.79
N ILE A 124 23.16 -3.75 -0.93
CA ILE A 124 23.05 -3.62 0.51
C ILE A 124 24.30 -2.96 1.03
N PHE A 125 24.15 -1.91 1.80
CA PHE A 125 25.24 -1.14 2.38
C PHE A 125 25.09 -1.09 3.89
N ARG A 126 26.23 -1.05 4.59
CA ARG A 126 26.31 -1.05 6.03
C ARG A 126 27.07 0.16 6.53
N SER A 127 26.61 0.76 7.64
CA SER A 127 27.26 1.88 8.32
C SER A 127 27.10 1.82 9.82
N THR A 128 28.08 2.31 10.57
CA THR A 128 27.99 2.51 12.02
C THR A 128 27.92 3.98 12.43
N ASP A 129 28.09 4.90 11.45
CA ASP A 129 28.15 6.34 11.69
C ASP A 129 27.23 7.18 10.77
N LEU A 130 26.46 6.54 9.86
CA LEU A 130 25.60 7.12 8.82
C LEU A 130 26.36 7.91 7.74
N LEU A 131 27.66 8.14 7.90
CA LEU A 131 28.46 8.95 7.00
C LEU A 131 29.34 8.11 6.07
N LYS A 132 29.72 6.91 6.52
CA LYS A 132 30.54 5.97 5.74
C LYS A 132 29.80 4.69 5.54
N TRP A 133 29.63 4.30 4.31
CA TRP A 133 28.87 3.12 3.91
C TRP A 133 29.77 2.15 3.16
N GLU A 134 29.70 0.90 3.53
CA GLU A 134 30.38 -0.22 2.89
C GLU A 134 29.33 -1.08 2.19
N GLN A 135 29.53 -1.37 0.91
CA GLN A 135 28.68 -2.33 0.21
C GLN A 135 29.02 -3.74 0.68
N THR A 136 28.04 -4.43 1.24
CA THR A 136 28.20 -5.78 1.78
C THR A 136 27.56 -6.84 0.89
N ASP A 137 26.57 -6.45 0.06
CA ASP A 137 25.91 -7.37 -0.86
C ASP A 137 25.47 -6.67 -2.15
N ARG A 138 25.33 -7.47 -3.22
CA ARG A 138 24.72 -7.07 -4.49
C ARG A 138 23.75 -8.15 -4.93
N LEU A 139 22.50 -7.81 -5.06
CA LEU A 139 21.39 -8.70 -5.39
C LEU A 139 20.92 -8.41 -6.82
N THR A 140 20.59 -9.45 -7.58
CA THR A 140 19.98 -9.34 -8.91
C THR A 140 18.63 -10.04 -8.88
N PHE A 141 17.54 -9.27 -9.05
CA PHE A 141 16.19 -9.79 -9.06
C PHE A 141 15.52 -9.52 -10.40
N LYS A 142 15.41 -10.56 -11.21
CA LYS A 142 14.78 -10.44 -12.53
C LYS A 142 13.40 -9.80 -12.47
N GLU A 143 13.18 -8.79 -13.31
CA GLU A 143 11.93 -8.02 -13.41
C GLU A 143 11.53 -7.27 -12.12
N ALA A 144 12.49 -6.95 -11.25
CA ALA A 144 12.31 -6.07 -10.12
C ALA A 144 13.04 -4.75 -10.35
N TRP A 145 12.42 -3.64 -9.95
CA TRP A 145 12.89 -2.27 -10.23
C TRP A 145 12.77 -1.41 -9.00
N GLU A 146 13.68 -0.48 -8.81
CA GLU A 146 13.56 0.70 -7.93
C GLU A 146 13.03 0.43 -6.51
N CYS A 147 13.04 1.47 -5.69
CA CYS A 147 12.43 1.57 -4.36
C CYS A 147 12.59 0.29 -3.52
N PRO A 148 13.82 -0.21 -3.27
CA PRO A 148 14.01 -1.40 -2.46
C PRO A 148 13.60 -1.14 -1.01
N ASP A 149 12.99 -2.14 -0.40
CA ASP A 149 12.78 -2.18 1.04
C ASP A 149 13.20 -3.56 1.57
N LEU A 150 13.71 -3.62 2.78
CA LEU A 150 14.14 -4.87 3.42
C LEU A 150 13.60 -4.89 4.84
N VAL A 151 12.61 -5.72 5.07
CA VAL A 151 11.85 -5.75 6.32
C VAL A 151 11.84 -7.11 6.98
N CYS A 152 11.85 -7.13 8.30
CA CYS A 152 11.66 -8.33 9.10
C CYS A 152 10.18 -8.45 9.47
N LEU A 153 9.53 -9.50 9.02
CA LEU A 153 8.16 -9.83 9.35
C LEU A 153 8.09 -10.96 10.35
N LYS A 154 7.01 -11.03 11.12
CA LYS A 154 6.73 -12.11 12.05
C LYS A 154 5.47 -12.85 11.64
N ASP A 155 5.50 -14.18 11.79
CA ASP A 155 4.30 -15.00 11.69
C ASP A 155 3.51 -14.97 13.03
N GLU A 156 2.36 -15.62 13.06
CA GLU A 156 1.49 -15.73 14.25
C GLU A 156 2.17 -16.40 15.45
N LYS A 157 3.24 -17.15 15.23
CA LYS A 157 4.04 -17.83 16.27
C LYS A 157 5.23 -16.98 16.71
N GLY A 158 5.45 -15.81 16.10
CA GLY A 158 6.57 -14.93 16.36
C GLY A 158 7.86 -15.34 15.65
N ASN A 159 7.83 -16.27 14.70
CA ASN A 159 9.00 -16.59 13.89
C ASN A 159 9.28 -15.44 12.93
N GLU A 160 10.54 -15.02 12.90
CA GLU A 160 11.01 -13.96 12.02
C GLU A 160 11.33 -14.51 10.64
N THR A 161 11.04 -13.73 9.61
CA THR A 161 11.49 -13.92 8.22
C THR A 161 11.73 -12.58 7.59
N TRP A 162 12.74 -12.49 6.73
CA TRP A 162 13.03 -11.27 6.00
C TRP A 162 12.36 -11.28 4.64
N MET A 163 11.97 -10.11 4.20
CA MET A 163 11.36 -9.88 2.90
C MET A 163 12.08 -8.72 2.21
N PHE A 164 12.61 -8.97 1.03
CA PHE A 164 13.07 -7.91 0.14
C PHE A 164 11.94 -7.51 -0.80
N TRP A 165 11.75 -6.22 -1.01
CA TRP A 165 10.67 -5.62 -1.77
C TRP A 165 11.20 -4.72 -2.87
N SER A 166 10.46 -4.58 -4.00
CA SER A 166 10.74 -3.65 -5.09
C SER A 166 9.52 -2.79 -5.46
N ALA A 167 9.74 -1.70 -6.20
CA ALA A 167 8.71 -0.74 -6.56
C ALA A 167 7.49 -1.35 -7.25
N ASP A 168 7.68 -2.40 -8.05
CA ASP A 168 6.61 -3.09 -8.78
C ASP A 168 5.68 -3.93 -7.88
N GLY A 169 5.92 -3.94 -6.55
CA GLY A 169 5.22 -4.80 -5.62
C GLY A 169 5.65 -6.27 -5.72
N PHE A 170 6.81 -6.55 -6.29
CA PHE A 170 7.42 -7.87 -6.20
C PHE A 170 8.21 -7.99 -4.90
N TYR A 171 8.15 -9.17 -4.30
CA TYR A 171 8.90 -9.46 -3.09
C TYR A 171 9.53 -10.84 -3.10
N PHE A 172 10.57 -11.00 -2.28
CA PHE A 172 11.39 -12.20 -2.16
C PHE A 172 11.56 -12.54 -0.70
N TRP A 173 11.23 -13.76 -0.31
CA TRP A 173 11.49 -14.25 1.04
C TRP A 173 12.96 -14.61 1.21
N GLY A 174 13.47 -14.43 2.42
CA GLY A 174 14.86 -14.78 2.73
C GLY A 174 15.21 -14.62 4.19
N GLU A 175 16.51 -14.71 4.44
CA GLU A 175 17.15 -14.48 5.74
C GLU A 175 18.19 -13.36 5.57
N PHE A 176 18.34 -12.54 6.60
CA PHE A 176 19.31 -11.44 6.58
C PHE A 176 20.11 -11.41 7.88
N ASP A 177 21.44 -11.43 7.78
CA ASP A 177 22.37 -11.47 8.90
C ASP A 177 22.96 -10.11 9.29
N GLY A 178 22.58 -9.03 8.57
CA GLY A 178 23.15 -7.69 8.70
C GLY A 178 24.27 -7.40 7.69
N TYR A 179 24.59 -8.35 6.82
CA TYR A 179 25.57 -8.24 5.75
C TYR A 179 25.02 -8.72 4.42
N GLN A 180 24.39 -9.88 4.38
CA GLN A 180 23.93 -10.54 3.16
C GLN A 180 22.46 -10.96 3.29
N PHE A 181 21.71 -10.81 2.19
CA PHE A 181 20.36 -11.33 2.07
C PHE A 181 20.37 -12.63 1.28
N GLN A 182 20.06 -13.72 1.96
CA GLN A 182 20.01 -15.07 1.39
C GLN A 182 18.58 -15.42 1.02
N THR A 183 18.33 -15.73 -0.23
CA THR A 183 17.01 -16.04 -0.79
C THR A 183 17.12 -17.16 -1.82
N ASP A 184 16.02 -17.88 -2.05
CA ASP A 184 15.88 -18.81 -3.16
C ASP A 184 15.62 -18.12 -4.51
N GLY A 185 15.40 -16.81 -4.50
CA GLY A 185 15.15 -16.00 -5.68
C GLY A 185 13.74 -16.16 -6.27
N VAL A 186 12.85 -16.85 -5.57
CA VAL A 186 11.46 -17.00 -6.00
C VAL A 186 10.74 -15.67 -5.85
N ARG A 187 10.27 -15.14 -6.99
CA ARG A 187 9.54 -13.88 -7.06
C ARG A 187 8.06 -14.09 -6.73
N HIS A 188 7.57 -13.33 -5.78
CA HIS A 188 6.15 -13.23 -5.42
C HIS A 188 5.59 -11.87 -5.82
N ALA A 189 4.28 -11.78 -6.01
CA ALA A 189 3.57 -10.53 -6.29
C ALA A 189 2.64 -10.18 -5.11
N ALA A 190 2.76 -8.97 -4.61
CA ALA A 190 1.92 -8.45 -3.52
C ALA A 190 0.56 -7.95 -4.00
N TYR A 191 0.47 -7.55 -5.27
CA TYR A 191 -0.76 -7.05 -5.88
C TYR A 191 -1.12 -7.87 -7.11
N ILE A 192 -2.41 -8.12 -7.33
CA ILE A 192 -2.89 -8.85 -8.51
C ILE A 192 -2.86 -8.01 -9.79
N ASN A 193 -2.66 -6.70 -9.68
CA ASN A 193 -2.56 -5.76 -10.80
C ASN A 193 -1.40 -4.76 -10.59
N LYS A 194 -1.29 -3.73 -11.45
CA LYS A 194 -0.10 -2.87 -11.54
C LYS A 194 -0.34 -1.40 -11.21
N ILE A 195 -1.45 -1.05 -10.59
CA ILE A 195 -1.71 0.36 -10.20
C ILE A 195 -0.84 0.77 -9.01
N ALA A 196 -0.73 -0.11 -8.00
CA ALA A 196 0.15 0.10 -6.87
C ALA A 196 1.62 0.03 -7.30
N TYR A 197 2.42 1.02 -6.87
CA TYR A 197 3.83 1.15 -7.20
C TYR A 197 4.59 1.84 -6.09
N ALA A 198 5.91 1.64 -6.04
CA ALA A 198 6.83 2.33 -5.14
C ALA A 198 6.37 2.33 -3.67
N ALA A 199 5.72 1.25 -3.24
CA ALA A 199 5.30 1.12 -1.86
C ALA A 199 6.52 1.11 -0.93
N GLN A 200 6.43 1.89 0.16
CA GLN A 200 7.48 1.98 1.16
C GLN A 200 6.90 1.74 2.54
N THR A 201 7.69 1.12 3.42
CA THR A 201 7.29 0.95 4.81
C THR A 201 7.66 2.17 5.64
N TYR A 202 6.80 2.49 6.61
CA TYR A 202 7.10 3.53 7.59
C TYR A 202 8.16 3.05 8.57
N SER A 203 9.04 3.95 8.98
CA SER A 203 10.00 3.73 10.07
C SER A 203 9.36 4.02 11.43
N ASN A 204 9.97 3.50 12.50
CA ASN A 204 9.58 3.77 13.88
C ASN A 204 8.12 3.40 14.24
N THR A 205 7.60 2.35 13.65
CA THR A 205 6.24 1.83 13.87
C THR A 205 6.15 0.79 14.98
N GLY A 206 7.20 0.66 15.80
CA GLY A 206 7.33 -0.37 16.83
C GLY A 206 7.45 -1.77 16.22
N ASN A 207 6.53 -2.66 16.59
CA ASN A 207 6.53 -4.05 16.08
C ASN A 207 5.69 -4.23 14.80
N ARG A 208 5.16 -3.15 14.25
CA ARG A 208 4.32 -3.18 13.04
C ARG A 208 5.17 -2.90 11.81
N VAL A 209 4.85 -3.55 10.71
CA VAL A 209 5.39 -3.21 9.38
C VAL A 209 4.24 -2.64 8.56
N ILE A 210 4.20 -1.32 8.42
CA ILE A 210 3.11 -0.60 7.76
C ILE A 210 3.65 -0.05 6.45
N SER A 211 2.99 -0.38 5.35
CA SER A 211 3.34 0.06 4.00
C SER A 211 2.26 0.90 3.37
N VAL A 212 2.66 1.84 2.53
CA VAL A 212 1.75 2.66 1.73
C VAL A 212 2.25 2.71 0.28
N PRO A 213 1.41 2.32 -0.72
CA PRO A 213 1.77 2.41 -2.13
C PRO A 213 1.36 3.76 -2.74
N TRP A 214 2.10 4.18 -3.75
CA TRP A 214 1.61 5.16 -4.71
C TRP A 214 0.72 4.47 -5.76
N LEU A 215 -0.48 5.01 -5.99
CA LEU A 215 -1.43 4.52 -6.98
C LEU A 215 -1.25 5.30 -8.28
N ARG A 216 -0.74 4.64 -9.31
CA ARG A 216 -0.43 5.24 -10.61
C ARG A 216 -1.64 5.23 -11.53
N PHE A 217 -2.37 6.32 -11.57
CA PHE A 217 -3.43 6.53 -12.55
C PHE A 217 -3.40 7.97 -13.08
N PRO A 218 -3.90 8.20 -14.33
CA PRO A 218 -3.85 9.49 -14.96
C PRO A 218 -4.85 10.48 -14.33
N ASN A 219 -4.62 11.77 -14.53
CA ASN A 219 -5.45 12.86 -14.02
C ASN A 219 -6.92 12.76 -14.48
N ARG A 220 -7.17 12.44 -15.75
CA ARG A 220 -8.52 12.36 -16.36
C ARG A 220 -9.44 13.54 -16.05
N GLY A 221 -8.87 14.74 -15.94
CA GLY A 221 -9.63 15.98 -15.69
C GLY A 221 -9.80 16.33 -14.19
N ARG A 222 -9.25 15.53 -13.26
CA ARG A 222 -9.18 15.85 -11.83
C ARG A 222 -8.09 16.89 -11.54
N ASN A 223 -8.11 17.50 -10.37
CA ASN A 223 -7.06 18.42 -9.93
C ASN A 223 -5.81 17.71 -9.38
N TYR A 224 -5.76 16.38 -9.41
CA TYR A 224 -4.63 15.53 -8.97
C TYR A 224 -4.34 14.43 -9.99
N THR A 225 -3.17 13.82 -9.88
CA THR A 225 -2.77 12.64 -10.66
C THR A 225 -2.14 11.62 -9.71
N GLY A 226 -2.65 10.38 -9.72
CA GLY A 226 -2.31 9.37 -8.73
C GLY A 226 -2.87 9.69 -7.35
N ALA A 227 -2.73 8.77 -6.44
CA ALA A 227 -3.09 8.91 -5.02
C ALA A 227 -2.16 8.04 -4.17
N MET A 228 -2.25 8.16 -2.85
CA MET A 228 -1.70 7.15 -1.94
C MET A 228 -2.79 6.11 -1.65
N GLY A 229 -2.42 4.83 -1.63
CA GLY A 229 -3.33 3.77 -1.22
C GLY A 229 -3.55 3.75 0.29
N LEU A 230 -4.54 2.98 0.74
CA LEU A 230 -4.76 2.76 2.17
C LEU A 230 -3.50 2.14 2.80
N PRO A 231 -2.95 2.69 3.89
CA PRO A 231 -1.86 2.06 4.61
C PRO A 231 -2.23 0.65 5.07
N ARG A 232 -1.31 -0.31 4.85
CA ARG A 232 -1.52 -1.72 5.17
C ARG A 232 -0.46 -2.26 6.08
N GLU A 233 -0.86 -3.06 7.04
CA GLU A 233 0.02 -3.79 7.92
C GLU A 233 0.39 -5.13 7.30
N PHE A 234 1.70 -5.39 7.20
CA PHE A 234 2.25 -6.60 6.63
C PHE A 234 2.53 -7.64 7.70
N SER A 235 2.17 -8.87 7.41
CA SER A 235 2.49 -10.03 8.24
C SER A 235 2.70 -11.28 7.37
N VAL A 236 3.20 -12.36 7.97
CA VAL A 236 3.38 -13.64 7.30
C VAL A 236 2.18 -14.53 7.57
N ALA A 237 1.57 -15.02 6.51
CA ALA A 237 0.58 -16.10 6.58
C ALA A 237 1.12 -17.37 5.90
N TYR A 238 0.39 -18.47 6.05
CA TYR A 238 0.72 -19.73 5.37
C TYR A 238 -0.49 -20.24 4.59
N LYS A 239 -0.26 -20.53 3.30
CA LYS A 239 -1.26 -21.14 2.42
C LYS A 239 -0.70 -22.43 1.84
N ASN A 240 -1.37 -23.55 2.09
CA ASN A 240 -0.89 -24.89 1.69
C ASN A 240 0.55 -25.21 2.16
N GLY A 241 0.96 -24.65 3.29
CA GLY A 241 2.32 -24.83 3.85
C GLY A 241 3.38 -23.88 3.31
N GLU A 242 3.05 -23.03 2.33
CA GLU A 242 3.94 -22.01 1.77
C GLU A 242 3.71 -20.66 2.44
N LYS A 243 4.80 -19.89 2.65
CA LYS A 243 4.73 -18.52 3.17
C LYS A 243 4.11 -17.60 2.12
N VAL A 244 3.16 -16.79 2.54
CA VAL A 244 2.55 -15.73 1.73
C VAL A 244 2.50 -14.43 2.52
N LEU A 245 2.59 -13.31 1.81
CA LEU A 245 2.39 -11.99 2.41
C LEU A 245 0.91 -11.79 2.73
N ARG A 246 0.62 -11.39 3.96
CA ARG A 246 -0.70 -10.89 4.36
C ARG A 246 -0.63 -9.38 4.44
N GLN A 247 -1.59 -8.70 3.84
CA GLN A 247 -1.73 -7.25 3.81
C GLN A 247 -3.12 -6.87 4.31
N GLU A 248 -3.21 -6.46 5.56
CA GLU A 248 -4.47 -6.01 6.16
C GLU A 248 -4.49 -4.49 6.25
N PRO A 249 -5.64 -3.82 6.10
CA PRO A 249 -5.75 -2.41 6.45
C PRO A 249 -5.19 -2.16 7.85
N VAL A 250 -4.57 -0.99 8.05
CA VAL A 250 -4.10 -0.63 9.40
C VAL A 250 -5.27 -0.63 10.39
N ARG A 251 -5.00 -1.02 11.64
CA ARG A 251 -6.03 -1.07 12.69
C ARG A 251 -6.74 0.27 12.89
N GLU A 252 -6.07 1.39 12.67
CA GLU A 252 -6.64 2.73 12.74
C GLU A 252 -7.83 2.87 11.77
N TYR A 253 -7.74 2.28 10.58
CA TYR A 253 -8.87 2.21 9.66
C TYR A 253 -9.99 1.31 10.21
N GLU A 254 -9.65 0.14 10.71
CA GLU A 254 -10.64 -0.78 11.27
C GLU A 254 -11.39 -0.19 12.48
N ASP A 255 -10.68 0.57 13.31
CA ASP A 255 -11.25 1.24 14.50
C ASP A 255 -12.12 2.46 14.11
N SER A 256 -11.82 3.13 12.99
CA SER A 256 -12.55 4.33 12.52
C SER A 256 -13.86 4.00 11.81
N ARG A 257 -13.94 2.84 11.14
CA ARG A 257 -15.12 2.47 10.35
C ARG A 257 -16.31 2.08 11.21
N LYS A 258 -17.50 2.48 10.80
CA LYS A 258 -18.76 2.14 11.50
C LYS A 258 -19.62 1.22 10.65
N PRO A 259 -20.17 0.14 11.22
CA PRO A 259 -21.11 -0.70 10.50
C PRO A 259 -22.41 0.07 10.26
N VAL A 260 -22.78 0.24 9.01
CA VAL A 260 -24.01 0.91 8.57
C VAL A 260 -25.07 -0.10 8.08
N TYR A 261 -24.62 -1.30 7.71
CA TYR A 261 -25.50 -2.40 7.33
C TYR A 261 -24.88 -3.75 7.70
N ASP A 262 -25.68 -4.70 8.18
CA ASP A 262 -25.31 -6.09 8.41
C ASP A 262 -26.55 -6.98 8.26
N ASN A 263 -26.56 -7.85 7.26
CA ASN A 263 -27.70 -8.73 6.98
C ASN A 263 -27.83 -9.92 7.96
N THR A 264 -26.88 -10.11 8.86
CA THR A 264 -26.92 -11.16 9.89
C THR A 264 -27.52 -10.67 11.21
N MET A 265 -27.55 -9.35 11.43
CA MET A 265 -28.11 -8.73 12.64
C MET A 265 -29.56 -8.30 12.42
N LYS A 266 -30.48 -8.80 13.25
CA LYS A 266 -31.92 -8.45 13.16
C LYS A 266 -32.27 -7.00 13.55
N ASN A 267 -31.30 -6.18 14.04
CA ASN A 267 -31.54 -4.86 14.65
C ASN A 267 -30.45 -3.80 14.39
N VAL A 268 -29.75 -3.83 13.27
CA VAL A 268 -28.98 -2.63 12.87
C VAL A 268 -30.04 -1.61 12.42
N ARG A 269 -30.09 -0.45 13.07
CA ARG A 269 -30.97 0.65 12.66
C ARG A 269 -30.60 0.98 11.20
N GLN A 270 -31.54 0.65 10.32
CA GLN A 270 -31.49 1.13 8.95
C GLN A 270 -31.52 2.67 9.00
N GLN A 271 -30.39 3.28 8.76
CA GLN A 271 -30.28 4.74 8.75
C GLN A 271 -30.48 5.31 7.35
N ASP A 272 -31.13 4.56 6.44
CA ASP A 272 -31.41 5.08 5.11
C ASP A 272 -32.74 4.59 4.54
N THR A 273 -33.78 5.43 4.72
CA THR A 273 -35.04 5.32 3.99
C THR A 273 -34.90 5.38 2.47
N GLU A 274 -33.78 5.95 1.95
CA GLU A 274 -33.47 5.97 0.52
C GLU A 274 -33.01 4.61 -0.01
N ASN A 275 -32.22 3.85 0.77
CA ASN A 275 -31.81 2.49 0.37
C ASN A 275 -32.99 1.50 0.43
N GLU A 276 -33.90 1.63 1.38
CA GLU A 276 -35.14 0.85 1.41
C GLU A 276 -36.06 1.18 0.22
N ALA A 277 -36.19 2.45 -0.14
CA ALA A 277 -36.99 2.88 -1.28
C ALA A 277 -36.36 2.41 -2.62
N LEU A 278 -35.04 2.39 -2.71
CA LEU A 278 -34.31 1.87 -3.87
C LEU A 278 -34.50 0.36 -4.02
N MET A 279 -34.46 -0.38 -2.91
CA MET A 279 -34.76 -1.82 -2.86
C MET A 279 -36.21 -2.11 -3.33
N ALA A 280 -37.18 -1.29 -2.91
CA ALA A 280 -38.58 -1.44 -3.31
C ALA A 280 -38.84 -1.08 -4.79
N ASP A 281 -38.23 -0.02 -5.31
CA ASP A 281 -38.37 0.39 -6.73
C ASP A 281 -37.71 -0.59 -7.70
N THR A 282 -36.60 -1.22 -7.30
CA THR A 282 -35.93 -2.24 -8.11
C THR A 282 -36.68 -3.57 -8.09
N ALA A 283 -37.29 -3.92 -6.96
CA ALA A 283 -38.17 -5.08 -6.87
C ALA A 283 -39.32 -5.00 -7.88
N ALA A 284 -39.84 -3.80 -8.13
CA ALA A 284 -40.89 -3.56 -9.11
C ALA A 284 -40.40 -3.65 -10.58
N LYS A 285 -39.13 -3.32 -10.85
CA LYS A 285 -38.54 -3.36 -12.21
C LYS A 285 -37.95 -4.72 -12.61
N VAL A 286 -37.50 -5.53 -11.64
CA VAL A 286 -36.91 -6.87 -11.85
C VAL A 286 -37.96 -7.96 -11.97
N ALA A 287 -39.22 -7.69 -11.63
CA ALA A 287 -40.34 -8.64 -11.77
C ALA A 287 -40.56 -9.14 -13.20
N ASP A 288 -39.92 -8.53 -14.21
CA ASP A 288 -39.99 -8.93 -15.62
C ASP A 288 -38.89 -9.92 -16.08
N GLU A 289 -37.88 -10.26 -15.23
CA GLU A 289 -36.73 -11.11 -15.60
C GLU A 289 -36.49 -12.28 -14.63
N HIS A 290 -37.46 -13.00 -14.18
CA HIS A 290 -37.35 -14.28 -13.43
C HIS A 290 -36.41 -14.30 -12.18
N VAL A 291 -35.93 -13.18 -11.66
CA VAL A 291 -35.15 -13.08 -10.42
C VAL A 291 -36.06 -12.59 -9.31
N SER A 292 -36.15 -13.36 -8.21
CA SER A 292 -36.93 -12.94 -7.04
C SER A 292 -36.32 -11.68 -6.40
N ALA A 293 -37.12 -10.64 -6.20
CA ALA A 293 -36.68 -9.39 -5.58
C ALA A 293 -36.04 -9.55 -4.18
N LYS A 294 -36.18 -10.73 -3.57
CA LYS A 294 -35.58 -11.08 -2.26
C LYS A 294 -34.10 -11.46 -2.34
N ASP A 295 -33.59 -11.69 -3.56
CA ASP A 295 -32.26 -12.24 -3.79
C ASP A 295 -31.26 -11.20 -4.36
N LEU A 296 -31.60 -9.92 -4.31
CA LEU A 296 -30.73 -8.85 -4.79
C LEU A 296 -30.31 -7.92 -3.64
N PHE A 297 -28.99 -7.76 -3.44
CA PHE A 297 -28.44 -6.73 -2.58
C PHE A 297 -28.06 -5.51 -3.43
N GLN A 298 -28.48 -4.32 -3.00
CA GLN A 298 -28.12 -3.05 -3.63
C GLN A 298 -27.65 -2.06 -2.58
N TRP A 299 -26.59 -1.30 -2.94
CA TRP A 299 -26.07 -0.22 -2.13
C TRP A 299 -25.89 1.03 -2.98
N LYS A 300 -26.32 2.18 -2.48
CA LYS A 300 -26.07 3.48 -3.08
C LYS A 300 -25.02 4.20 -2.24
N PHE A 301 -23.93 4.58 -2.88
CA PHE A 301 -22.82 5.28 -2.21
C PHE A 301 -23.21 6.73 -1.91
N ALA A 302 -22.82 7.23 -0.74
CA ALA A 302 -22.88 8.64 -0.43
C ALA A 302 -21.73 9.38 -1.15
N PRO A 303 -21.97 10.61 -1.66
CA PRO A 303 -20.90 11.41 -2.24
C PRO A 303 -19.80 11.71 -1.21
N ASP A 304 -18.56 11.78 -1.69
CA ASP A 304 -17.37 12.18 -0.92
C ASP A 304 -17.15 11.37 0.38
N THR A 305 -17.57 10.09 0.37
CA THR A 305 -17.46 9.21 1.54
C THR A 305 -16.89 7.86 1.12
N ALA A 306 -15.80 7.44 1.73
CA ALA A 306 -15.29 6.10 1.54
C ALA A 306 -16.26 5.07 2.14
N THR A 307 -16.47 3.97 1.42
CA THR A 307 -17.38 2.90 1.82
C THR A 307 -16.75 1.55 1.60
N GLU A 308 -16.77 0.70 2.62
CA GLU A 308 -16.32 -0.69 2.51
C GLU A 308 -17.51 -1.65 2.50
N ILE A 309 -17.53 -2.56 1.53
CA ILE A 309 -18.48 -3.67 1.46
C ILE A 309 -17.73 -4.97 1.71
N GLN A 310 -18.02 -5.61 2.83
CA GLN A 310 -17.50 -6.93 3.15
C GLN A 310 -18.50 -8.01 2.75
N ILE A 311 -18.02 -9.02 2.05
CA ILE A 311 -18.82 -10.14 1.54
C ILE A 311 -18.19 -11.45 2.01
N THR A 312 -18.96 -12.29 2.71
CA THR A 312 -18.57 -13.66 2.98
C THR A 312 -19.42 -14.57 2.09
N ARG A 313 -18.81 -15.17 1.08
CA ARG A 313 -19.46 -16.09 0.15
C ARG A 313 -19.86 -17.39 0.84
N ALA A 314 -21.05 -17.92 0.55
CA ALA A 314 -21.45 -19.24 1.00
C ALA A 314 -20.64 -20.35 0.29
N GLU A 315 -20.33 -21.43 1.01
CA GLU A 315 -19.58 -22.56 0.43
C GLU A 315 -20.33 -23.25 -0.73
N SER A 316 -21.65 -23.21 -0.71
CA SER A 316 -22.51 -23.80 -1.74
C SER A 316 -22.57 -23.00 -3.05
N GLU A 317 -22.09 -21.74 -3.01
CA GLU A 317 -22.14 -20.86 -4.18
C GLU A 317 -20.80 -20.89 -4.93
N ASP A 318 -20.81 -21.28 -6.18
CA ASP A 318 -19.60 -21.34 -7.00
C ASP A 318 -19.20 -19.98 -7.60
N ILE A 319 -20.18 -19.10 -7.80
CA ILE A 319 -19.99 -17.78 -8.41
C ILE A 319 -20.46 -16.70 -7.44
N LEU A 320 -19.58 -15.72 -7.18
CA LEU A 320 -19.93 -14.45 -6.58
C LEU A 320 -19.96 -13.42 -7.70
N SER A 321 -21.10 -12.76 -7.92
CA SER A 321 -21.28 -11.78 -8.99
C SER A 321 -21.88 -10.50 -8.47
N ALA A 322 -21.23 -9.39 -8.80
CA ALA A 322 -21.69 -8.05 -8.51
C ALA A 322 -21.43 -7.11 -9.69
N ARG A 323 -22.07 -5.94 -9.67
CA ARG A 323 -21.90 -4.91 -10.70
C ARG A 323 -21.85 -3.53 -10.06
N ILE A 324 -20.84 -2.75 -10.46
CA ILE A 324 -20.62 -1.37 -10.02
C ILE A 324 -21.15 -0.46 -11.12
N ASN A 325 -22.01 0.51 -10.77
CA ASN A 325 -22.66 1.47 -11.68
C ASN A 325 -23.35 0.81 -12.89
N GLN A 326 -23.74 -0.45 -12.79
CA GLN A 326 -24.28 -1.26 -13.89
C GLN A 326 -23.33 -1.43 -15.09
N LYS A 327 -22.04 -1.08 -14.97
CA LYS A 327 -21.04 -1.07 -16.04
C LYS A 327 -19.83 -1.94 -15.76
N THR A 328 -19.33 -1.96 -14.53
CA THR A 328 -18.14 -2.72 -14.16
C THR A 328 -18.53 -3.99 -13.42
N ASP A 329 -18.26 -5.13 -14.01
CA ASP A 329 -18.48 -6.44 -13.40
C ASP A 329 -17.42 -6.71 -12.32
N PHE A 330 -17.86 -7.28 -11.20
CA PHE A 330 -17.02 -7.94 -10.21
C PHE A 330 -17.51 -9.38 -10.10
N VAL A 331 -16.71 -10.34 -10.58
CA VAL A 331 -17.11 -11.75 -10.63
C VAL A 331 -15.97 -12.63 -10.13
N TYR A 332 -16.25 -13.44 -9.11
CA TYR A 332 -15.30 -14.44 -8.64
C TYR A 332 -15.88 -15.85 -8.86
N ASN A 333 -15.08 -16.73 -9.47
CA ASN A 333 -15.41 -18.14 -9.66
C ASN A 333 -14.60 -19.01 -8.68
N ALA A 334 -15.26 -19.59 -7.70
CA ALA A 334 -14.62 -20.38 -6.65
C ALA A 334 -13.99 -21.69 -7.14
N LYS A 335 -14.44 -22.24 -8.26
CA LYS A 335 -13.92 -23.48 -8.86
C LYS A 335 -12.67 -23.25 -9.68
N THR A 336 -12.64 -22.17 -10.46
CA THR A 336 -11.46 -21.83 -11.29
C THR A 336 -10.45 -20.97 -10.55
N GLY A 337 -10.86 -20.26 -9.48
CA GLY A 337 -10.04 -19.30 -8.76
C GLY A 337 -9.80 -18.01 -9.55
N GLU A 338 -10.68 -17.69 -10.48
CA GLU A 338 -10.60 -16.47 -11.30
C GLU A 338 -11.43 -15.35 -10.69
N LEU A 339 -10.83 -14.18 -10.58
CA LEU A 339 -11.47 -12.92 -10.22
C LEU A 339 -11.48 -12.01 -11.45
N LYS A 340 -12.66 -11.63 -11.92
CA LYS A 340 -12.85 -10.66 -13.01
C LYS A 340 -13.29 -9.33 -12.41
N ILE A 341 -12.64 -8.23 -12.83
CA ILE A 341 -13.04 -6.86 -12.50
C ILE A 341 -13.02 -6.03 -13.79
N GLY A 342 -14.20 -5.59 -14.24
CA GLY A 342 -14.35 -4.96 -15.55
C GLY A 342 -13.93 -5.92 -16.67
N GLU A 343 -12.96 -5.51 -17.47
CA GLU A 343 -12.44 -6.31 -18.59
C GLU A 343 -11.24 -7.21 -18.19
N GLU A 344 -10.68 -7.04 -17.00
CA GLU A 344 -9.49 -7.78 -16.57
C GLU A 344 -9.85 -9.02 -15.76
N THR A 345 -9.05 -10.07 -15.89
CA THR A 345 -9.21 -11.34 -15.17
C THR A 345 -7.90 -11.75 -14.50
N PHE A 346 -7.97 -12.14 -13.24
CA PHE A 346 -6.83 -12.47 -12.37
C PHE A 346 -6.98 -13.87 -11.79
N ALA A 347 -5.89 -14.63 -11.77
CA ALA A 347 -5.82 -15.89 -11.05
C ALA A 347 -5.55 -15.60 -9.56
N THR A 348 -6.52 -15.83 -8.68
CA THR A 348 -6.43 -15.49 -7.26
C THR A 348 -6.44 -16.73 -6.35
N GLY A 349 -6.84 -17.86 -6.86
CA GLY A 349 -6.95 -19.11 -6.10
C GLY A 349 -8.39 -19.55 -5.88
N VAL A 350 -8.56 -20.85 -5.69
CA VAL A 350 -9.86 -21.50 -5.54
C VAL A 350 -10.40 -21.35 -4.11
N GLY A 351 -11.71 -21.37 -3.97
CA GLY A 351 -12.39 -21.51 -2.68
C GLY A 351 -12.36 -20.28 -1.77
N ILE A 352 -11.95 -19.09 -2.26
CA ILE A 352 -11.95 -17.85 -1.47
C ILE A 352 -13.37 -17.53 -1.00
N ARG A 353 -13.50 -17.15 0.26
CA ARG A 353 -14.80 -16.88 0.88
C ARG A 353 -15.01 -15.42 1.26
N ASP A 354 -13.97 -14.76 1.73
CA ASP A 354 -14.04 -13.39 2.22
C ASP A 354 -13.47 -12.40 1.21
N PHE A 355 -14.22 -11.34 1.00
CA PHE A 355 -13.86 -10.21 0.16
C PHE A 355 -14.18 -8.92 0.91
N SER A 356 -13.26 -7.98 0.89
CA SER A 356 -13.46 -6.59 1.29
C SER A 356 -13.24 -5.71 0.07
N LEU A 357 -14.22 -4.88 -0.23
CA LEU A 357 -14.25 -3.95 -1.35
C LEU A 357 -14.35 -2.55 -0.79
N LEU A 358 -13.23 -1.82 -0.74
CA LEU A 358 -13.19 -0.44 -0.31
C LEU A 358 -13.29 0.47 -1.53
N PHE A 359 -14.31 1.31 -1.54
CA PHE A 359 -14.58 2.32 -2.56
C PHE A 359 -14.24 3.70 -2.02
N ASP A 360 -13.40 4.43 -2.74
CA ASP A 360 -13.07 5.83 -2.47
C ASP A 360 -12.94 6.57 -3.80
N ASP A 361 -13.89 7.45 -4.11
CA ASP A 361 -14.05 8.11 -5.41
C ASP A 361 -14.01 7.08 -6.56
N VAL A 362 -12.96 7.11 -7.36
CA VAL A 362 -12.74 6.18 -8.49
C VAL A 362 -11.83 5.02 -8.13
N ILE A 363 -11.41 4.91 -6.89
CA ILE A 363 -10.54 3.83 -6.43
C ILE A 363 -11.40 2.70 -5.85
N LEU A 364 -11.08 1.49 -6.27
CA LEU A 364 -11.56 0.26 -5.65
C LEU A 364 -10.35 -0.51 -5.14
N GLU A 365 -10.21 -0.63 -3.84
CA GLU A 365 -9.26 -1.56 -3.22
C GLU A 365 -9.96 -2.87 -2.87
N VAL A 366 -9.44 -3.98 -3.36
CA VAL A 366 -9.95 -5.33 -3.11
C VAL A 366 -8.98 -6.06 -2.21
N THR A 367 -9.48 -6.56 -1.09
CA THR A 367 -8.75 -7.47 -0.20
C THR A 367 -9.54 -8.75 -0.08
N ALA A 368 -8.89 -9.91 -0.23
CA ALA A 368 -9.55 -11.20 -0.13
C ALA A 368 -8.65 -12.25 0.53
N ASP A 369 -9.23 -13.39 0.86
CA ASP A 369 -8.54 -14.54 1.46
C ASP A 369 -7.74 -14.13 2.71
N CYS A 370 -8.41 -13.45 3.65
CA CYS A 370 -7.81 -12.92 4.89
C CYS A 370 -6.55 -12.07 4.64
N GLY A 371 -6.58 -11.18 3.63
CA GLY A 371 -5.47 -10.27 3.34
C GLY A 371 -4.33 -10.85 2.50
N THR A 372 -4.42 -12.10 2.04
CA THR A 372 -3.37 -12.70 1.19
C THR A 372 -3.49 -12.33 -0.28
N ILE A 373 -4.60 -11.70 -0.67
CA ILE A 373 -4.87 -11.20 -2.01
C ILE A 373 -5.23 -9.73 -1.92
N THR A 374 -4.49 -8.90 -2.63
CA THR A 374 -4.72 -7.45 -2.71
C THR A 374 -4.69 -7.00 -4.16
N GLY A 375 -5.66 -6.18 -4.55
CA GLY A 375 -5.72 -5.52 -5.85
C GLY A 375 -6.27 -4.11 -5.71
N ILE A 376 -5.79 -3.18 -6.52
CA ILE A 376 -6.22 -1.78 -6.49
C ILE A 376 -6.56 -1.35 -7.91
N PHE A 377 -7.77 -0.85 -8.12
CA PHE A 377 -8.34 -0.58 -9.43
C PHE A 377 -8.80 0.86 -9.55
N GLU A 378 -8.57 1.46 -10.71
CA GLU A 378 -9.22 2.70 -11.10
C GLU A 378 -10.52 2.36 -11.83
N LEU A 379 -11.65 2.77 -11.25
CA LEU A 379 -12.96 2.66 -11.88
C LEU A 379 -13.09 3.72 -13.01
N PRO A 380 -13.86 3.43 -14.06
CA PRO A 380 -14.11 4.39 -15.15
C PRO A 380 -14.79 5.69 -14.68
N GLU A 381 -15.54 5.62 -13.60
CA GLU A 381 -16.28 6.71 -12.96
C GLU A 381 -16.41 6.44 -11.45
N THR A 382 -16.67 7.49 -10.67
CA THR A 382 -16.96 7.38 -9.22
C THR A 382 -18.05 6.33 -8.96
N ALA A 383 -17.87 5.51 -7.95
CA ALA A 383 -18.85 4.50 -7.58
C ALA A 383 -20.11 5.17 -7.00
N GLU A 384 -21.24 5.02 -7.68
CA GLU A 384 -22.55 5.54 -7.24
C GLU A 384 -23.45 4.40 -6.74
N LYS A 385 -23.31 3.21 -7.31
CA LYS A 385 -24.19 2.09 -7.01
C LYS A 385 -23.43 0.75 -7.10
N PHE A 386 -23.67 -0.11 -6.12
CA PHE A 386 -23.25 -1.51 -6.11
C PHE A 386 -24.47 -2.43 -6.11
N CYS A 387 -24.49 -3.43 -6.98
CA CYS A 387 -25.56 -4.42 -7.07
C CYS A 387 -24.97 -5.81 -7.08
N MET A 388 -25.49 -6.72 -6.26
CA MET A 388 -25.04 -8.11 -6.20
C MET A 388 -26.25 -9.03 -6.20
N GLU A 389 -26.21 -10.08 -7.03
CA GLU A 389 -27.12 -11.21 -6.90
C GLU A 389 -26.75 -11.94 -5.60
N LYS A 390 -27.73 -12.07 -4.71
CA LYS A 390 -27.50 -12.64 -3.39
C LYS A 390 -27.99 -14.07 -3.33
N GLY A 391 -27.09 -15.01 -3.12
CA GLY A 391 -27.44 -16.35 -2.66
C GLY A 391 -28.02 -16.30 -1.24
N SER A 392 -28.82 -17.29 -0.87
CA SER A 392 -29.62 -17.30 0.39
C SER A 392 -28.80 -17.32 1.68
N ARG A 393 -27.47 -17.41 1.62
CA ARG A 393 -26.58 -17.65 2.77
C ARG A 393 -25.33 -16.77 2.82
N GLU A 394 -25.20 -15.77 1.96
CA GLU A 394 -24.09 -14.84 2.00
C GLU A 394 -24.23 -13.87 3.15
N LYS A 395 -23.11 -13.60 3.83
CA LYS A 395 -23.03 -12.53 4.80
C LYS A 395 -22.53 -11.27 4.10
N ILE A 396 -23.24 -10.15 4.27
CA ILE A 396 -22.88 -8.85 3.72
C ILE A 396 -22.87 -7.83 4.85
N GLN A 397 -21.79 -7.10 4.98
CA GLN A 397 -21.65 -5.99 5.92
C GLN A 397 -21.18 -4.76 5.13
N VAL A 398 -21.71 -3.60 5.46
CA VAL A 398 -21.26 -2.32 4.90
C VAL A 398 -20.79 -1.44 6.03
N PHE A 399 -19.63 -0.83 5.82
CA PHE A 399 -19.02 0.11 6.73
C PHE A 399 -18.85 1.45 6.03
N GLY A 400 -19.14 2.54 6.74
CA GLY A 400 -18.85 3.90 6.32
C GLY A 400 -17.84 4.53 7.26
N GLU A 401 -17.15 5.55 6.82
CA GLU A 401 -16.35 6.41 7.69
C GLU A 401 -17.27 7.33 8.49
N GLU A 402 -16.86 7.66 9.72
CA GLU A 402 -17.47 8.76 10.44
C GLU A 402 -17.07 10.05 9.71
N VAL A 403 -18.07 10.80 9.20
CA VAL A 403 -17.79 12.11 8.60
C VAL A 403 -17.10 12.96 9.66
N TRP A 404 -15.79 13.15 9.51
CA TRP A 404 -15.04 14.03 10.37
C TRP A 404 -15.53 15.47 10.17
N GLN A 405 -16.12 16.04 11.19
CA GLN A 405 -16.39 17.46 11.21
C GLN A 405 -15.20 18.17 11.81
N PRO A 406 -14.55 19.08 11.07
CA PRO A 406 -13.38 19.81 11.54
C PRO A 406 -13.66 20.70 12.76
#